data_222eeb839ee40f5f37cde5293ecc5c80
#
_entry.id   222eeb839ee40f5f37cde5293ecc5c80
#
_cell.length_a   1.000
_cell.length_b   1.000
_cell.length_c   1.000
_cell.angle_alpha   90.00
_cell.angle_beta   90.00
_cell.angle_gamma   90.00
#
_symmetry.space_group_name_H-M   'P 1'
#
loop_
_entity.id
_entity.type
_entity.pdbx_description
1 polymer ?
#
loop_
_entity_poly.entity_id
_entity_poly.type
_entity_poly.pdbx_seq_one_letter_code
_entity_poly.pdbx_strand_id
1 'polypeptide(L)'
;RTVMESGPYLEAFKARSLEVAYFTEGVDEFVFESLGSYREKKLVRADQADIELEDTALEGEALPAADVEALQSWWQEALPGQLKEVKTGKRLVASPVVALVPEDAPNPQMRAMMKAMGQDVPAVTPVLEINPRHALVKKLAALRSEKPELATLVAQQLVDQAMLSAGLVEHPQQLATRMNEILEKIL
;
A
#
# COMPACT_ATOMS: atom_id res chain seq x y z
N ARG A 1 -6.12 16.23 -7.76
CA ARG A 1 -7.07 15.33 -8.43
C ARG A 1 -6.34 14.30 -9.28
N THR A 2 -5.49 14.71 -10.24
CA THR A 2 -4.78 13.80 -11.15
C THR A 2 -3.95 12.73 -10.42
N VAL A 3 -3.30 13.06 -9.30
CA VAL A 3 -2.52 12.12 -8.47
C VAL A 3 -3.44 11.09 -7.81
N MET A 4 -4.59 11.50 -7.32
CA MET A 4 -5.59 10.59 -6.72
C MET A 4 -6.15 9.60 -7.76
N GLU A 5 -6.34 10.05 -9.00
CA GLU A 5 -6.91 9.24 -10.08
C GLU A 5 -5.95 8.16 -10.61
N SER A 6 -4.65 8.28 -10.40
CA SER A 6 -3.62 7.36 -10.90
C SER A 6 -3.04 6.40 -9.86
N GLY A 7 -3.47 6.49 -8.60
CA GLY A 7 -2.92 5.68 -7.52
C GLY A 7 -3.45 4.23 -7.48
N PRO A 8 -2.71 3.32 -6.84
CA PRO A 8 -3.06 1.89 -6.71
C PRO A 8 -4.38 1.66 -5.98
N TYR A 9 -4.82 2.61 -5.16
CA TYR A 9 -6.05 2.53 -4.39
C TYR A 9 -7.32 2.43 -5.24
N LEU A 10 -7.29 2.98 -6.46
CA LEU A 10 -8.45 3.05 -7.33
C LEU A 10 -8.52 1.95 -8.39
N GLU A 11 -7.47 1.14 -8.54
CA GLU A 11 -7.41 0.11 -9.57
C GLU A 11 -8.60 -0.85 -9.51
N ALA A 12 -8.88 -1.37 -8.32
CA ALA A 12 -9.98 -2.31 -8.11
C ALA A 12 -11.36 -1.71 -8.34
N PHE A 13 -11.55 -0.45 -7.95
CA PHE A 13 -12.82 0.24 -8.12
C PHE A 13 -13.09 0.54 -9.60
N LYS A 14 -12.06 0.98 -10.32
CA LYS A 14 -12.14 1.19 -11.78
C LYS A 14 -12.40 -0.11 -12.52
N ALA A 15 -11.70 -1.19 -12.17
CA ALA A 15 -11.89 -2.51 -12.80
C ALA A 15 -13.30 -3.07 -12.59
N ARG A 16 -13.99 -2.65 -11.52
CA ARG A 16 -15.36 -3.08 -11.19
C ARG A 16 -16.42 -2.04 -11.56
N SER A 17 -16.03 -0.94 -12.20
CA SER A 17 -16.92 0.20 -12.51
C SER A 17 -17.67 0.74 -11.28
N LEU A 18 -17.03 0.70 -10.11
CA LEU A 18 -17.56 1.24 -8.87
C LEU A 18 -17.39 2.76 -8.82
N GLU A 19 -18.39 3.45 -8.28
CA GLU A 19 -18.35 4.90 -8.10
C GLU A 19 -17.34 5.27 -6.99
N VAL A 20 -16.52 6.29 -7.26
CA VAL A 20 -15.56 6.84 -6.31
C VAL A 20 -15.77 8.34 -6.20
N ALA A 21 -15.98 8.82 -4.97
CA ALA A 21 -16.03 10.24 -4.67
C ALA A 21 -14.63 10.74 -4.26
N TYR A 22 -14.22 11.87 -4.82
CA TYR A 22 -12.96 12.52 -4.49
C TYR A 22 -13.21 13.73 -3.60
N PHE A 23 -12.55 13.75 -2.46
CA PHE A 23 -12.59 14.84 -1.51
C PHE A 23 -11.24 15.56 -1.55
N THR A 24 -11.27 16.87 -1.64
CA THR A 24 -10.07 17.70 -1.83
C THR A 24 -9.88 18.75 -0.74
N GLU A 25 -10.93 18.99 0.04
CA GLU A 25 -10.89 19.97 1.11
C GLU A 25 -10.69 19.27 2.46
N GLY A 26 -9.88 19.86 3.35
CA GLY A 26 -9.58 19.27 4.66
C GLY A 26 -10.82 19.07 5.54
N VAL A 27 -11.91 19.81 5.32
CA VAL A 27 -13.17 19.65 6.04
C VAL A 27 -13.99 18.46 5.58
N ASP A 28 -13.77 18.00 4.35
CA ASP A 28 -14.57 16.93 3.73
C ASP A 28 -14.48 15.63 4.53
N GLU A 29 -13.31 15.33 5.11
CA GLU A 29 -13.08 14.11 5.88
C GLU A 29 -14.02 14.03 7.11
N PHE A 30 -14.17 15.14 7.85
CA PHE A 30 -15.10 15.21 8.99
C PHE A 30 -16.56 15.04 8.57
N VAL A 31 -16.95 15.64 7.44
CA VAL A 31 -18.30 15.50 6.89
C VAL A 31 -18.56 14.03 6.53
N PHE A 32 -17.56 13.37 5.96
CA PHE A 32 -17.65 11.98 5.50
C PHE A 32 -17.76 11.01 6.65
N GLU A 33 -16.88 11.15 7.67
CA GLU A 33 -16.93 10.34 8.88
C GLU A 33 -18.27 10.50 9.62
N SER A 34 -18.77 11.74 9.69
CA SER A 34 -20.06 12.04 10.33
C SER A 34 -21.25 11.51 9.55
N LEU A 35 -21.17 11.49 8.21
CA LEU A 35 -22.24 11.03 7.34
C LEU A 35 -22.37 9.49 7.36
N GLY A 36 -21.26 8.77 7.37
CA GLY A 36 -21.15 7.30 7.44
C GLY A 36 -21.83 6.53 6.33
N SER A 37 -22.98 7.03 5.81
CA SER A 37 -23.73 6.42 4.71
C SER A 37 -24.47 7.48 3.88
N TYR A 38 -24.67 7.20 2.60
CA TYR A 38 -25.45 8.02 1.70
C TYR A 38 -26.38 7.15 0.83
N ARG A 39 -27.67 7.45 0.81
CA ARG A 39 -28.70 6.67 0.07
C ARG A 39 -28.58 5.16 0.36
N GLU A 40 -28.53 4.79 1.63
CA GLU A 40 -28.40 3.40 2.11
C GLU A 40 -27.09 2.69 1.73
N LYS A 41 -26.13 3.37 1.10
CA LYS A 41 -24.81 2.86 0.80
C LYS A 41 -23.81 3.31 1.86
N LYS A 42 -23.07 2.36 2.44
CA LYS A 42 -21.99 2.66 3.38
C LYS A 42 -20.86 3.40 2.66
N LEU A 43 -20.37 4.47 3.27
CA LEU A 43 -19.20 5.20 2.79
C LEU A 43 -17.95 4.55 3.40
N VAL A 44 -16.97 4.25 2.56
CA VAL A 44 -15.71 3.63 2.99
C VAL A 44 -14.53 4.35 2.35
N ARG A 45 -13.42 4.42 3.06
CA ARG A 45 -12.18 5.01 2.55
C ARG A 45 -11.46 4.00 1.67
N ALA A 46 -11.04 4.43 0.47
CA ALA A 46 -10.34 3.56 -0.48
C ALA A 46 -8.95 3.08 -0.01
N ASP A 47 -8.34 3.76 0.98
CA ASP A 47 -7.03 3.44 1.54
C ASP A 47 -7.08 2.52 2.77
N GLN A 48 -8.27 2.15 3.28
CA GLN A 48 -8.41 1.23 4.42
C GLN A 48 -8.08 -0.22 4.06
N ALA A 49 -7.54 -0.95 5.04
CA ALA A 49 -7.06 -2.32 4.85
C ALA A 49 -8.18 -3.38 4.70
N ASP A 50 -9.34 -3.12 5.24
CA ASP A 50 -10.44 -4.07 5.45
C ASP A 50 -11.63 -3.92 4.49
N ILE A 51 -11.41 -3.27 3.34
CA ILE A 51 -12.44 -3.17 2.31
C ILE A 51 -12.67 -4.53 1.64
N GLU A 52 -13.89 -5.03 1.75
CA GLU A 52 -14.34 -6.20 1.00
C GLU A 52 -14.65 -5.84 -0.44
N LEU A 53 -13.99 -6.49 -1.37
CA LEU A 53 -14.21 -6.35 -2.81
C LEU A 53 -14.63 -7.70 -3.38
N GLU A 54 -15.60 -7.67 -4.29
CA GLU A 54 -16.00 -8.88 -5.04
C GLU A 54 -14.87 -9.40 -5.91
N ASP A 55 -14.89 -10.70 -6.20
CA ASP A 55 -13.93 -11.30 -7.11
C ASP A 55 -14.11 -10.73 -8.53
N THR A 56 -12.99 -10.34 -9.12
CA THR A 56 -12.94 -9.92 -10.53
C THR A 56 -11.92 -10.81 -11.23
N ALA A 57 -12.23 -11.24 -12.42
CA ALA A 57 -11.28 -11.96 -13.26
C ALA A 57 -10.09 -11.03 -13.54
N LEU A 58 -8.97 -11.28 -12.85
CA LEU A 58 -7.72 -10.58 -13.10
C LEU A 58 -6.91 -11.35 -14.12
N GLU A 59 -6.32 -10.64 -15.08
CA GLU A 59 -5.47 -11.23 -16.10
C GLU A 59 -4.13 -11.71 -15.52
N GLY A 60 -3.60 -12.77 -16.12
CA GLY A 60 -2.29 -13.33 -15.80
C GLY A 60 -2.30 -14.38 -14.69
N GLU A 61 -1.34 -15.28 -14.79
CA GLU A 61 -1.12 -16.35 -13.81
C GLU A 61 -0.52 -15.76 -12.53
N ALA A 62 -1.06 -16.14 -11.37
CA ALA A 62 -0.51 -15.77 -10.07
C ALA A 62 0.64 -16.71 -9.68
N LEU A 63 1.48 -16.27 -8.73
CA LEU A 63 2.37 -17.17 -8.00
C LEU A 63 1.54 -18.28 -7.33
N PRO A 64 2.09 -19.52 -7.23
CA PRO A 64 1.49 -20.58 -6.42
C PRO A 64 1.26 -20.13 -4.97
N ALA A 65 0.18 -20.60 -4.34
CA ALA A 65 -0.20 -20.18 -2.98
C ALA A 65 0.94 -20.37 -1.97
N ALA A 66 1.65 -21.50 -2.03
CA ALA A 66 2.79 -21.76 -1.15
C ALA A 66 3.94 -20.74 -1.32
N ASP A 67 4.20 -20.30 -2.56
CA ASP A 67 5.23 -19.28 -2.83
C ASP A 67 4.78 -17.90 -2.34
N VAL A 68 3.50 -17.61 -2.42
CA VAL A 68 2.91 -16.38 -1.88
C VAL A 68 3.06 -16.34 -0.36
N GLU A 69 2.67 -17.39 0.35
CA GLU A 69 2.80 -17.48 1.81
C GLU A 69 4.26 -17.36 2.25
N ALA A 70 5.15 -18.06 1.56
CA ALA A 70 6.59 -17.98 1.83
C ALA A 70 7.17 -16.57 1.55
N LEU A 71 6.67 -15.87 0.52
CA LEU A 71 7.09 -14.49 0.22
C LEU A 71 6.57 -13.51 1.27
N GLN A 72 5.33 -13.65 1.73
CA GLN A 72 4.73 -12.82 2.79
C GLN A 72 5.52 -12.94 4.10
N SER A 73 5.79 -14.17 4.55
CA SER A 73 6.57 -14.43 5.75
C SER A 73 7.98 -13.85 5.65
N TRP A 74 8.66 -14.12 4.53
CA TRP A 74 9.99 -13.58 4.28
C TRP A 74 10.01 -12.05 4.29
N TRP A 75 8.99 -11.38 3.73
CA TRP A 75 8.93 -9.92 3.68
C TRP A 75 8.82 -9.30 5.06
N GLN A 76 8.00 -9.90 5.94
CA GLN A 76 7.89 -9.48 7.34
C GLN A 76 9.20 -9.70 8.12
N GLU A 77 9.90 -10.81 7.88
CA GLU A 77 11.19 -11.10 8.50
C GLU A 77 12.31 -10.18 7.98
N ALA A 78 12.30 -9.85 6.70
CA ALA A 78 13.29 -8.96 6.08
C ALA A 78 13.15 -7.49 6.51
N LEU A 79 11.95 -7.05 6.90
CA LEU A 79 11.63 -5.67 7.30
C LEU A 79 10.94 -5.62 8.68
N PRO A 80 11.63 -6.03 9.74
CA PRO A 80 11.02 -6.17 11.07
C PRO A 80 10.52 -4.83 11.60
N GLY A 81 9.27 -4.81 12.10
CA GLY A 81 8.64 -3.64 12.70
C GLY A 81 8.17 -2.55 11.72
N GLN A 82 8.42 -2.71 10.41
CA GLN A 82 8.01 -1.72 9.41
C GLN A 82 6.60 -2.00 8.84
N LEU A 83 6.15 -3.23 8.92
CA LEU A 83 4.87 -3.69 8.39
C LEU A 83 4.06 -4.36 9.49
N LYS A 84 2.77 -4.03 9.59
CA LYS A 84 1.82 -4.71 10.48
C LYS A 84 1.53 -6.13 9.96
N GLU A 85 1.36 -6.23 8.66
CA GLU A 85 1.04 -7.48 7.96
C GLU A 85 1.43 -7.36 6.49
N VAL A 86 1.75 -8.49 5.85
CA VAL A 86 1.84 -8.62 4.40
C VAL A 86 0.77 -9.60 3.95
N LYS A 87 -0.13 -9.16 3.07
CA LYS A 87 -1.23 -9.99 2.58
C LYS A 87 -1.44 -9.86 1.08
N THR A 88 -2.13 -10.81 0.50
CA THR A 88 -2.73 -10.64 -0.83
C THR A 88 -4.14 -10.09 -0.69
N GLY A 89 -4.60 -9.37 -1.70
CA GLY A 89 -5.95 -8.85 -1.73
C GLY A 89 -6.51 -8.77 -3.14
N LYS A 90 -7.65 -8.13 -3.26
CA LYS A 90 -8.39 -7.97 -4.52
C LYS A 90 -8.31 -6.55 -5.07
N ARG A 91 -7.47 -5.71 -4.47
CA ARG A 91 -7.36 -4.28 -4.78
C ARG A 91 -6.45 -4.01 -5.97
N LEU A 92 -5.34 -4.73 -6.04
CA LEU A 92 -4.30 -4.50 -7.04
C LEU A 92 -4.62 -5.20 -8.36
N VAL A 93 -4.55 -4.43 -9.44
CA VAL A 93 -4.71 -4.90 -10.82
C VAL A 93 -3.40 -4.75 -11.58
N ALA A 94 -2.86 -3.53 -11.65
CA ALA A 94 -1.64 -3.20 -12.39
C ALA A 94 -0.43 -2.92 -11.48
N SER A 95 -0.65 -2.44 -10.26
CA SER A 95 0.44 -2.13 -9.33
C SER A 95 0.97 -3.38 -8.61
N PRO A 96 2.28 -3.40 -8.24
CA PRO A 96 2.89 -4.53 -7.53
C PRO A 96 2.47 -4.62 -6.08
N VAL A 97 2.37 -3.48 -5.40
CA VAL A 97 2.08 -3.36 -3.97
C VAL A 97 1.28 -2.11 -3.65
N VAL A 98 0.60 -2.11 -2.52
CA VAL A 98 -0.02 -0.92 -1.93
C VAL A 98 0.10 -0.97 -0.40
N ALA A 99 0.37 0.18 0.21
CA ALA A 99 0.34 0.35 1.67
C ALA A 99 -1.06 0.79 2.10
N LEU A 100 -1.68 0.00 2.96
CA LEU A 100 -3.01 0.25 3.48
C LEU A 100 -2.91 0.73 4.93
N VAL A 101 -3.67 1.76 5.25
CA VAL A 101 -3.74 2.30 6.61
C VAL A 101 -4.57 1.35 7.47
N PRO A 102 -4.03 0.84 8.60
CA PRO A 102 -4.82 0.07 9.53
C PRO A 102 -5.97 0.90 10.12
N GLU A 103 -7.10 0.25 10.44
CA GLU A 103 -8.29 0.92 10.97
C GLU A 103 -8.03 1.64 12.30
N ASP A 104 -7.11 1.10 13.11
CA ASP A 104 -6.68 1.64 14.40
C ASP A 104 -5.64 2.77 14.30
N ALA A 105 -5.17 3.11 13.11
CA ALA A 105 -4.21 4.19 12.92
C ALA A 105 -4.91 5.56 12.86
N PRO A 106 -4.28 6.61 13.45
CA PRO A 106 -4.80 7.97 13.34
C PRO A 106 -4.92 8.40 11.88
N ASN A 107 -6.05 9.01 11.52
CA ASN A 107 -6.25 9.54 10.19
C ASN A 107 -5.25 10.69 9.88
N PRO A 108 -5.03 11.07 8.62
CA PRO A 108 -4.06 12.09 8.24
C PRO A 108 -4.28 13.44 8.93
N GLN A 109 -5.53 13.83 9.18
CA GLN A 109 -5.85 15.10 9.84
C GLN A 109 -5.54 15.05 11.34
N MET A 110 -5.88 13.95 12.02
CA MET A 110 -5.52 13.75 13.42
C MET A 110 -3.99 13.80 13.59
N ARG A 111 -3.24 13.17 12.69
CA ARG A 111 -1.77 13.23 12.65
C ARG A 111 -1.26 14.66 12.45
N ALA A 112 -1.84 15.42 11.52
CA ALA A 112 -1.49 16.81 11.29
C ALA A 112 -1.78 17.68 12.51
N MET A 113 -2.91 17.45 13.18
CA MET A 113 -3.29 18.15 14.40
C MET A 113 -2.33 17.81 15.57
N MET A 114 -2.02 16.54 15.80
CA MET A 114 -1.04 16.12 16.81
C MET A 114 0.32 16.78 16.57
N LYS A 115 0.78 16.78 15.31
CA LYS A 115 2.04 17.46 14.93
C LYS A 115 2.00 18.95 15.17
N ALA A 116 0.89 19.62 14.84
CA ALA A 116 0.71 21.07 15.10
C ALA A 116 0.68 21.40 16.59
N MET A 117 0.23 20.48 17.43
CA MET A 117 0.22 20.59 18.90
C MET A 117 1.56 20.21 19.54
N GLY A 118 2.59 19.87 18.74
CA GLY A 118 3.90 19.45 19.25
C GLY A 118 3.89 18.07 19.94
N GLN A 119 2.87 17.25 19.68
CA GLN A 119 2.80 15.88 20.19
C GLN A 119 3.57 14.93 19.27
N ASP A 120 4.15 13.89 19.85
CA ASP A 120 4.74 12.80 19.07
C ASP A 120 3.64 12.08 18.27
N VAL A 121 3.81 12.03 16.96
CA VAL A 121 2.90 11.33 16.07
C VAL A 121 3.45 9.91 15.86
N PRO A 122 2.73 8.86 16.29
CA PRO A 122 3.18 7.50 16.06
C PRO A 122 3.39 7.22 14.56
N ALA A 123 4.50 6.56 14.21
CA ALA A 123 4.70 6.08 12.85
C ALA A 123 3.58 5.10 12.48
N VAL A 124 3.04 5.22 11.27
CA VAL A 124 2.06 4.26 10.77
C VAL A 124 2.79 3.02 10.30
N THR A 125 2.49 1.89 10.91
CA THR A 125 2.92 0.57 10.46
C THR A 125 1.84 0.01 9.53
N PRO A 126 2.02 0.08 8.18
CA PRO A 126 0.96 -0.25 7.25
C PRO A 126 0.74 -1.76 7.11
N VAL A 127 -0.42 -2.13 6.60
CA VAL A 127 -0.64 -3.43 5.97
C VAL A 127 -0.19 -3.33 4.51
N LEU A 128 0.73 -4.20 4.10
CA LEU A 128 1.19 -4.26 2.71
C LEU A 128 0.35 -5.29 1.94
N GLU A 129 -0.44 -4.83 0.99
CA GLU A 129 -1.10 -5.72 0.03
C GLU A 129 -0.20 -5.92 -1.18
N ILE A 130 0.07 -7.18 -1.56
CA ILE A 130 0.93 -7.55 -2.68
C ILE A 130 0.11 -8.15 -3.82
N ASN A 131 0.54 -7.92 -5.07
CA ASN A 131 -0.07 -8.49 -6.26
C ASN A 131 0.74 -9.71 -6.76
N PRO A 132 0.31 -10.94 -6.49
CA PRO A 132 1.06 -12.15 -6.88
C PRO A 132 1.11 -12.39 -8.40
N ARG A 133 0.37 -11.61 -9.20
CA ARG A 133 0.41 -11.66 -10.66
C ARG A 133 1.43 -10.71 -11.25
N HIS A 134 1.83 -9.69 -10.49
CA HIS A 134 2.72 -8.65 -10.99
C HIS A 134 4.16 -9.16 -11.21
N ALA A 135 4.77 -8.80 -12.33
CA ALA A 135 6.10 -9.27 -12.72
C ALA A 135 7.20 -8.97 -11.68
N LEU A 136 7.16 -7.79 -11.04
CA LEU A 136 8.14 -7.43 -9.98
C LEU A 136 7.99 -8.35 -8.76
N VAL A 137 6.77 -8.69 -8.35
CA VAL A 137 6.52 -9.57 -7.20
C VAL A 137 7.01 -10.99 -7.50
N LYS A 138 6.75 -11.50 -8.71
CA LYS A 138 7.27 -12.79 -9.17
C LYS A 138 8.79 -12.84 -9.20
N LYS A 139 9.42 -11.79 -9.74
CA LYS A 139 10.89 -11.68 -9.77
C LYS A 139 11.49 -11.58 -8.37
N LEU A 140 10.84 -10.85 -7.46
CA LEU A 140 11.28 -10.74 -6.06
C LEU A 140 11.22 -12.10 -5.35
N ALA A 141 10.16 -12.89 -5.61
CA ALA A 141 10.04 -14.24 -5.06
C ALA A 141 11.20 -15.17 -5.48
N ALA A 142 11.69 -15.07 -6.70
CA ALA A 142 12.87 -15.79 -7.16
C ALA A 142 14.16 -15.18 -6.59
N LEU A 143 14.29 -13.85 -6.62
CA LEU A 143 15.49 -13.11 -6.24
C LEU A 143 15.89 -13.34 -4.77
N ARG A 144 14.91 -13.54 -3.87
CA ARG A 144 15.17 -13.77 -2.43
C ARG A 144 16.08 -14.98 -2.16
N SER A 145 16.03 -15.99 -3.02
CA SER A 145 16.87 -17.19 -2.89
C SER A 145 18.21 -17.04 -3.58
N GLU A 146 18.27 -16.26 -4.67
CA GLU A 146 19.46 -16.10 -5.50
C GLU A 146 20.40 -15.00 -4.97
N LYS A 147 19.82 -13.85 -4.58
CA LYS A 147 20.53 -12.65 -4.13
C LYS A 147 19.78 -11.98 -2.97
N PRO A 148 19.85 -12.54 -1.75
CA PRO A 148 19.02 -12.13 -0.62
C PRO A 148 19.22 -10.65 -0.22
N GLU A 149 20.44 -10.13 -0.28
CA GLU A 149 20.70 -8.71 0.02
C GLU A 149 20.01 -7.78 -0.98
N LEU A 150 20.12 -8.06 -2.27
CA LEU A 150 19.44 -7.29 -3.30
C LEU A 150 17.92 -7.41 -3.19
N ALA A 151 17.43 -8.60 -2.87
CA ALA A 151 16.00 -8.83 -2.66
C ALA A 151 15.45 -7.97 -1.50
N THR A 152 16.20 -7.88 -0.38
CA THR A 152 15.81 -7.01 0.74
C THR A 152 15.79 -5.54 0.36
N LEU A 153 16.76 -5.05 -0.40
CA LEU A 153 16.75 -3.66 -0.91
C LEU A 153 15.55 -3.39 -1.82
N VAL A 154 15.25 -4.32 -2.73
CA VAL A 154 14.08 -4.21 -3.63
C VAL A 154 12.77 -4.26 -2.84
N ALA A 155 12.66 -5.16 -1.85
CA ALA A 155 11.50 -5.25 -0.98
C ALA A 155 11.25 -3.94 -0.22
N GLN A 156 12.30 -3.37 0.38
CA GLN A 156 12.22 -2.07 1.06
C GLN A 156 11.83 -0.95 0.10
N GLN A 157 12.41 -0.93 -1.12
CA GLN A 157 12.08 0.08 -2.12
C GLN A 157 10.60 0.02 -2.52
N LEU A 158 10.03 -1.18 -2.67
CA LEU A 158 8.61 -1.34 -2.98
C LEU A 158 7.72 -0.86 -1.83
N VAL A 159 8.09 -1.13 -0.57
CA VAL A 159 7.38 -0.62 0.61
C VAL A 159 7.43 0.91 0.64
N ASP A 160 8.59 1.50 0.44
CA ASP A 160 8.74 2.97 0.44
C ASP A 160 7.95 3.65 -0.68
N GLN A 161 7.90 3.04 -1.88
CA GLN A 161 7.05 3.52 -2.97
C GLN A 161 5.56 3.44 -2.62
N ALA A 162 5.13 2.36 -1.97
CA ALA A 162 3.77 2.21 -1.50
C ALA A 162 3.43 3.26 -0.41
N MET A 163 4.35 3.50 0.54
CA MET A 163 4.23 4.54 1.56
C MET A 163 4.20 5.95 0.96
N LEU A 164 4.99 6.19 -0.10
CA LEU A 164 4.95 7.47 -0.82
C LEU A 164 3.58 7.69 -1.46
N SER A 165 3.02 6.65 -2.08
CA SER A 165 1.68 6.72 -2.68
C SER A 165 0.57 6.94 -1.64
N ALA A 166 0.79 6.48 -0.41
CA ALA A 166 -0.09 6.68 0.74
C ALA A 166 0.07 8.06 1.41
N GLY A 167 1.09 8.85 1.01
CA GLY A 167 1.43 10.09 1.71
C GLY A 167 2.01 9.90 3.12
N LEU A 168 2.58 8.72 3.40
CA LEU A 168 3.09 8.29 4.70
C LEU A 168 4.62 8.33 4.81
N VAL A 169 5.32 8.78 3.76
CA VAL A 169 6.79 8.85 3.74
C VAL A 169 7.28 10.00 4.61
N GLU A 170 8.16 9.69 5.55
CA GLU A 170 8.81 10.69 6.41
C GLU A 170 10.13 11.20 5.81
N HIS A 171 10.88 10.34 5.13
CA HIS A 171 12.21 10.63 4.61
C HIS A 171 12.36 10.30 3.11
N PRO A 172 11.82 11.12 2.20
CA PRO A 172 11.83 10.82 0.76
C PRO A 172 13.24 10.72 0.16
N GLN A 173 14.27 11.33 0.78
CA GLN A 173 15.65 11.20 0.32
C GLN A 173 16.19 9.76 0.37
N GLN A 174 15.72 8.96 1.34
CA GLN A 174 16.14 7.56 1.48
C GLN A 174 15.70 6.70 0.31
N LEU A 175 14.55 7.02 -0.34
CA LEU A 175 14.11 6.33 -1.55
C LEU A 175 15.10 6.51 -2.70
N ALA A 176 15.59 7.74 -2.90
CA ALA A 176 16.55 8.04 -3.96
C ALA A 176 17.90 7.34 -3.72
N THR A 177 18.40 7.37 -2.48
CA THR A 177 19.64 6.68 -2.11
C THR A 177 19.53 5.18 -2.37
N ARG A 178 18.46 4.53 -1.90
CA ARG A 178 18.24 3.10 -2.09
C ARG A 178 18.08 2.72 -3.56
N MET A 179 17.41 3.56 -4.35
CA MET A 179 17.32 3.32 -5.78
C MET A 179 18.70 3.29 -6.43
N ASN A 180 19.62 4.20 -6.05
CA ASN A 180 20.99 4.19 -6.55
C ASN A 180 21.73 2.92 -6.14
N GLU A 181 21.62 2.49 -4.88
CA GLU A 181 22.21 1.23 -4.40
C GLU A 181 21.72 0.00 -5.17
N ILE A 182 20.42 -0.04 -5.51
CA ILE A 182 19.85 -1.11 -6.32
C ILE A 182 20.45 -1.06 -7.73
N LEU A 183 20.51 0.11 -8.36
CA LEU A 183 21.07 0.27 -9.69
C LEU A 183 22.54 -0.13 -9.76
N GLU A 184 23.36 0.23 -8.76
CA GLU A 184 24.77 -0.16 -8.66
C GLU A 184 24.96 -1.69 -8.55
N LYS A 185 24.00 -2.40 -7.91
CA LYS A 185 24.08 -3.87 -7.77
C LYS A 185 23.62 -4.64 -9.02
N ILE A 186 22.89 -3.99 -9.94
CA ILE A 186 22.34 -4.66 -11.14
C ILE A 186 23.06 -4.25 -12.44
N LEU A 187 23.79 -3.14 -12.44
CA LEU A 187 24.64 -2.68 -13.57
C LEU A 187 26.05 -3.21 -13.46
#